data_962d192283fb066bb1f5284618751fa0
#
_entry.id   962d192283fb066bb1f5284618751fa0
#
_cell.length_a   1.000
_cell.length_b   1.000
_cell.length_c   1.000
_cell.angle_alpha   90.00
_cell.angle_beta   90.00
_cell.angle_gamma   90.00
#
_symmetry.space_group_name_H-M   'P 1'
#
loop_
_entity.id
_entity.type
_entity.pdbx_description
1 polymer ?
#
loop_
_entity_poly.entity_id
_entity_poly.type
_entity_poly.pdbx_seq_one_letter_code
_entity_poly.pdbx_strand_id
1 'polypeptide(L)'
;EMCIRDRYKADKPEIKPTPDPAKAAKQPKEIASIEQLFLTGLHLEQYRHATYDPMAYYMEALEREPGDIRCNNAVGLLNMRRGKFEEAEQYFHTAIKTLTERNPNPYDGEPYYNLGWSLKMQGKYDEAYSAYYKATWNAAWRDAGYFGVAQIDSIRKDWNAALEHVDLALICLLYTSPS
;
A
#
# COMPACT_ATOMS: atom_id res chain seq x y z
N GLU A 1 -16.02 46.85 -2.01
CA GLU A 1 -14.91 46.74 -3.02
C GLU A 1 -13.77 45.98 -2.38
N MET A 2 -13.57 44.72 -2.78
CA MET A 2 -12.36 43.96 -2.40
C MET A 2 -11.20 44.46 -3.27
N CYS A 3 -10.33 45.26 -2.69
CA CYS A 3 -9.08 45.64 -3.35
C CYS A 3 -8.10 44.46 -3.32
N ILE A 4 -7.93 43.81 -4.46
CA ILE A 4 -6.82 42.87 -4.63
C ILE A 4 -5.54 43.73 -4.68
N ARG A 5 -4.83 43.81 -3.54
CA ARG A 5 -3.59 44.61 -3.40
C ARG A 5 -2.35 43.89 -3.87
N ASP A 6 -2.42 42.58 -4.07
CA ASP A 6 -1.28 41.80 -4.50
C ASP A 6 -1.69 40.81 -5.61
N ARG A 7 -0.83 40.68 -6.60
CA ARG A 7 -0.96 39.72 -7.69
C ARG A 7 0.35 38.99 -7.83
N TYR A 8 0.38 37.74 -7.36
CA TYR A 8 1.50 36.87 -7.67
C TYR A 8 1.59 36.67 -9.19
N LYS A 9 2.67 37.10 -9.78
CA LYS A 9 3.00 36.84 -11.18
C LYS A 9 4.16 35.87 -11.17
N ALA A 10 3.86 34.62 -11.49
CA ALA A 10 4.94 33.62 -11.59
C ALA A 10 6.00 34.07 -12.60
N ASP A 11 7.23 33.98 -12.24
CA ASP A 11 8.35 34.19 -13.18
C ASP A 11 8.18 33.21 -14.34
N LYS A 12 8.41 33.70 -15.55
CA LYS A 12 8.38 32.81 -16.72
C LYS A 12 9.48 31.78 -16.53
N PRO A 13 9.16 30.48 -16.50
CA PRO A 13 10.19 29.45 -16.35
C PRO A 13 11.19 29.60 -17.49
N GLU A 14 12.48 29.55 -17.17
CA GLU A 14 13.52 29.44 -18.19
C GLU A 14 13.20 28.28 -19.12
N ILE A 15 13.25 28.53 -20.42
CA ILE A 15 13.06 27.47 -21.42
C ILE A 15 14.29 26.57 -21.34
N LYS A 16 14.19 25.52 -20.54
CA LYS A 16 15.22 24.48 -20.49
C LYS A 16 15.18 23.66 -21.77
N PRO A 17 16.34 23.20 -22.27
CA PRO A 17 16.36 22.31 -23.43
C PRO A 17 15.50 21.08 -23.14
N THR A 18 14.80 20.58 -24.15
CA THR A 18 13.99 19.38 -24.03
C THR A 18 14.89 18.23 -23.53
N PRO A 19 14.52 17.55 -22.42
CA PRO A 19 15.30 16.43 -21.93
C PRO A 19 15.37 15.30 -22.97
N ASP A 20 16.42 14.52 -22.93
CA ASP A 20 16.53 13.32 -23.77
C ASP A 20 15.33 12.38 -23.55
N PRO A 21 14.89 11.66 -24.58
CA PRO A 21 13.78 10.72 -24.45
C PRO A 21 14.07 9.67 -23.39
N ALA A 22 13.04 9.31 -22.61
CA ALA A 22 13.15 8.29 -21.58
C ALA A 22 13.63 6.95 -22.19
N LYS A 23 14.59 6.32 -21.52
CA LYS A 23 15.09 5.00 -21.93
C LYS A 23 14.11 3.93 -21.45
N ALA A 24 13.94 2.88 -22.27
CA ALA A 24 13.14 1.72 -21.89
C ALA A 24 13.68 1.09 -20.58
N ALA A 25 12.77 0.51 -19.77
CA ALA A 25 13.16 -0.22 -18.59
C ALA A 25 14.10 -1.38 -18.92
N LYS A 26 15.16 -1.57 -18.15
CA LYS A 26 16.07 -2.71 -18.28
C LYS A 26 15.34 -4.01 -17.94
N GLN A 27 15.79 -5.12 -18.47
CA GLN A 27 15.26 -6.43 -18.07
C GLN A 27 15.54 -6.67 -16.57
N PRO A 28 14.66 -7.38 -15.84
CA PRO A 28 14.82 -7.59 -14.39
C PRO A 28 16.20 -8.13 -14.00
N LYS A 29 16.71 -9.11 -14.74
CA LYS A 29 18.02 -9.72 -14.47
C LYS A 29 19.23 -8.80 -14.69
N GLU A 30 19.06 -7.73 -15.47
CA GLU A 30 20.10 -6.73 -15.72
C GLU A 30 20.20 -5.67 -14.63
N ILE A 31 19.21 -5.62 -13.74
CA ILE A 31 19.16 -4.68 -12.63
C ILE A 31 19.89 -5.31 -11.44
N ALA A 32 20.96 -4.67 -10.98
CA ALA A 32 21.82 -5.23 -9.93
C ALA A 32 21.20 -5.13 -8.53
N SER A 33 20.46 -4.06 -8.24
CA SER A 33 19.97 -3.72 -6.90
C SER A 33 18.51 -4.11 -6.73
N ILE A 34 18.17 -4.74 -5.60
CA ILE A 34 16.79 -5.07 -5.21
C ILE A 34 15.94 -3.80 -5.10
N GLU A 35 16.51 -2.72 -4.56
CA GLU A 35 15.86 -1.42 -4.50
C GLU A 35 15.42 -0.92 -5.88
N GLN A 36 16.31 -1.02 -6.88
CA GLN A 36 15.98 -0.61 -8.25
C GLN A 36 14.94 -1.54 -8.89
N LEU A 37 14.97 -2.84 -8.58
CA LEU A 37 13.93 -3.77 -9.01
C LEU A 37 12.57 -3.36 -8.46
N PHE A 38 12.48 -3.11 -7.16
CA PHE A 38 11.25 -2.63 -6.54
C PHE A 38 10.76 -1.32 -7.14
N LEU A 39 11.62 -0.30 -7.23
CA LEU A 39 11.27 1.01 -7.78
C LEU A 39 10.86 0.94 -9.26
N THR A 40 11.52 0.08 -10.04
CA THR A 40 11.13 -0.12 -11.45
C THR A 40 9.77 -0.79 -11.55
N GLY A 41 9.53 -1.84 -10.76
CA GLY A 41 8.23 -2.50 -10.69
C GLY A 41 7.11 -1.54 -10.27
N LEU A 42 7.35 -0.75 -9.23
CA LEU A 42 6.42 0.27 -8.73
C LEU A 42 6.10 1.33 -9.79
N HIS A 43 7.12 1.82 -10.49
CA HIS A 43 6.94 2.78 -11.58
C HIS A 43 6.06 2.20 -12.70
N LEU A 44 6.36 0.99 -13.16
CA LEU A 44 5.58 0.31 -14.21
C LEU A 44 4.12 0.08 -13.77
N GLU A 45 3.90 -0.23 -12.50
CA GLU A 45 2.57 -0.41 -11.94
C GLU A 45 1.78 0.91 -11.88
N GLN A 46 2.40 1.98 -11.39
CA GLN A 46 1.79 3.31 -11.29
C GLN A 46 1.40 3.88 -12.65
N TYR A 47 2.25 3.72 -13.64
CA TYR A 47 1.99 4.19 -15.01
C TYR A 47 1.25 3.17 -15.87
N ARG A 48 0.86 2.01 -15.34
CA ARG A 48 0.15 0.94 -16.04
C ARG A 48 0.79 0.61 -17.39
N HIS A 49 2.09 0.35 -17.39
CA HIS A 49 2.85 0.14 -18.61
C HIS A 49 2.34 -1.09 -19.35
N ALA A 50 1.98 -0.93 -20.63
CA ALA A 50 1.34 -1.99 -21.41
C ALA A 50 2.28 -3.16 -21.79
N THR A 51 3.59 -2.90 -21.87
CA THR A 51 4.57 -3.86 -22.41
C THR A 51 5.35 -4.60 -21.32
N TYR A 52 5.58 -3.98 -20.17
CA TYR A 52 6.38 -4.54 -19.08
C TYR A 52 5.49 -4.89 -17.89
N ASP A 53 5.54 -6.15 -17.45
CA ASP A 53 4.81 -6.61 -16.28
C ASP A 53 5.62 -6.31 -15.00
N PRO A 54 5.08 -5.49 -14.06
CA PRO A 54 5.74 -5.22 -12.79
C PRO A 54 6.02 -6.48 -11.98
N MET A 55 5.18 -7.51 -12.12
CA MET A 55 5.36 -8.80 -11.44
C MET A 55 6.75 -9.41 -11.69
N ALA A 56 7.27 -9.32 -12.91
CA ALA A 56 8.57 -9.88 -13.25
C ALA A 56 9.72 -9.25 -12.45
N TYR A 57 9.62 -7.95 -12.15
CA TYR A 57 10.63 -7.22 -11.37
C TYR A 57 10.55 -7.57 -9.88
N TYR A 58 9.36 -7.64 -9.33
CA TYR A 58 9.16 -8.04 -7.93
C TYR A 58 9.58 -9.50 -7.69
N MET A 59 9.26 -10.40 -8.62
CA MET A 59 9.66 -11.81 -8.50
C MET A 59 11.18 -11.98 -8.59
N GLU A 60 11.87 -11.27 -9.48
CA GLU A 60 13.34 -11.27 -9.55
C GLU A 60 13.95 -10.74 -8.23
N ALA A 61 13.33 -9.72 -7.61
CA ALA A 61 13.77 -9.25 -6.29
C ALA A 61 13.59 -10.32 -5.22
N LEU A 62 12.46 -11.03 -5.22
CA LEU A 62 12.18 -12.11 -4.25
C LEU A 62 13.00 -13.38 -4.49
N GLU A 63 13.46 -13.65 -5.71
CA GLU A 63 14.44 -14.71 -5.98
C GLU A 63 15.78 -14.43 -5.27
N ARG A 64 16.18 -13.15 -5.19
CA ARG A 64 17.42 -12.72 -4.52
C ARG A 64 17.25 -12.53 -3.02
N GLU A 65 16.13 -11.97 -2.60
CA GLU A 65 15.77 -11.73 -1.19
C GLU A 65 14.31 -12.12 -0.93
N PRO A 66 14.06 -13.39 -0.57
CA PRO A 66 12.69 -13.89 -0.37
C PRO A 66 11.91 -13.17 0.73
N GLY A 67 12.62 -12.54 1.67
CA GLY A 67 12.05 -11.80 2.79
C GLY A 67 11.83 -10.29 2.52
N ASP A 68 12.09 -9.76 1.32
CA ASP A 68 11.88 -8.33 1.07
C ASP A 68 10.41 -7.96 1.30
N ILE A 69 10.17 -7.06 2.26
CA ILE A 69 8.83 -6.70 2.75
C ILE A 69 8.02 -6.03 1.64
N ARG A 70 8.64 -5.11 0.91
CA ARG A 70 7.96 -4.29 -0.10
C ARG A 70 7.59 -5.11 -1.32
N CYS A 71 8.49 -5.97 -1.79
CA CYS A 71 8.24 -6.83 -2.92
C CYS A 71 7.17 -7.89 -2.60
N ASN A 72 7.21 -8.50 -1.40
CA ASN A 72 6.14 -9.41 -0.96
C ASN A 72 4.79 -8.68 -0.90
N ASN A 73 4.74 -7.49 -0.30
CA ASN A 73 3.50 -6.71 -0.24
C ASN A 73 2.98 -6.35 -1.64
N ALA A 74 3.86 -5.93 -2.56
CA ALA A 74 3.48 -5.58 -3.94
C ALA A 74 2.96 -6.80 -4.72
N VAL A 75 3.63 -7.96 -4.63
CA VAL A 75 3.16 -9.21 -5.26
C VAL A 75 1.81 -9.64 -4.66
N GLY A 76 1.65 -9.53 -3.34
CA GLY A 76 0.36 -9.77 -2.68
C GLY A 76 -0.75 -8.90 -3.25
N LEU A 77 -0.52 -7.58 -3.40
CA LEU A 77 -1.49 -6.64 -3.97
C LEU A 77 -1.83 -6.97 -5.44
N LEU A 78 -0.84 -7.33 -6.26
CA LEU A 78 -1.09 -7.74 -7.64
C LEU A 78 -1.94 -9.01 -7.71
N ASN A 79 -1.70 -9.98 -6.83
CA ASN A 79 -2.53 -11.19 -6.72
C ASN A 79 -3.95 -10.86 -6.27
N MET A 80 -4.14 -9.97 -5.30
CA MET A 80 -5.46 -9.50 -4.88
C MET A 80 -6.26 -8.88 -6.02
N ARG A 81 -5.63 -8.03 -6.83
CA ARG A 81 -6.27 -7.42 -8.02
C ARG A 81 -6.71 -8.45 -9.06
N ARG A 82 -6.05 -9.61 -9.08
CA ARG A 82 -6.38 -10.75 -9.93
C ARG A 82 -7.39 -11.72 -9.29
N GLY A 83 -7.88 -11.42 -8.07
CA GLY A 83 -8.81 -12.26 -7.32
C GLY A 83 -8.17 -13.49 -6.66
N LYS A 84 -6.83 -13.56 -6.60
CA LYS A 84 -6.06 -14.67 -6.04
C LYS A 84 -5.75 -14.40 -4.57
N PHE A 85 -6.79 -14.42 -3.76
CA PHE A 85 -6.69 -13.99 -2.35
C PHE A 85 -5.85 -14.95 -1.48
N GLU A 86 -5.96 -16.24 -1.70
CA GLU A 86 -5.18 -17.25 -0.95
C GLU A 86 -3.68 -17.16 -1.26
N GLU A 87 -3.33 -16.91 -2.54
CA GLU A 87 -1.94 -16.69 -2.92
C GLU A 87 -1.42 -15.36 -2.33
N ALA A 88 -2.22 -14.31 -2.36
CA ALA A 88 -1.87 -13.00 -1.79
C ALA A 88 -1.59 -13.08 -0.28
N GLU A 89 -2.41 -13.83 0.45
CA GLU A 89 -2.27 -14.05 1.89
C GLU A 89 -0.87 -14.57 2.26
N GLN A 90 -0.32 -15.51 1.47
CA GLN A 90 1.01 -16.09 1.73
C GLN A 90 2.11 -15.03 1.63
N TYR A 91 2.02 -14.14 0.65
CA TYR A 91 2.98 -13.04 0.48
C TYR A 91 2.87 -12.03 1.61
N PHE A 92 1.66 -11.66 2.04
CA PHE A 92 1.48 -10.77 3.18
C PHE A 92 2.00 -11.36 4.48
N HIS A 93 1.79 -12.65 4.72
CA HIS A 93 2.38 -13.34 5.87
C HIS A 93 3.90 -13.33 5.84
N THR A 94 4.51 -13.50 4.67
CA THR A 94 5.98 -13.42 4.53
C THR A 94 6.48 -12.00 4.82
N ALA A 95 5.80 -10.98 4.28
CA ALA A 95 6.13 -9.58 4.56
C ALA A 95 6.01 -9.27 6.07
N ILE A 96 4.92 -9.68 6.73
CA ILE A 96 4.70 -9.47 8.16
C ILE A 96 5.74 -10.21 9.00
N LYS A 97 6.08 -11.43 8.65
CA LYS A 97 7.12 -12.22 9.36
C LYS A 97 8.44 -11.47 9.39
N THR A 98 8.90 -10.99 8.25
CA THR A 98 10.16 -10.22 8.17
C THR A 98 10.04 -8.88 8.90
N LEU A 99 8.91 -8.18 8.72
CA LEU A 99 8.63 -6.89 9.36
C LEU A 99 8.67 -6.96 10.89
N THR A 100 8.24 -8.09 11.46
CA THR A 100 8.11 -8.28 12.92
C THR A 100 9.25 -9.08 13.53
N GLU A 101 10.22 -9.54 12.75
CA GLU A 101 11.32 -10.38 13.22
C GLU A 101 12.08 -9.77 14.41
N ARG A 102 12.29 -8.45 14.37
CA ARG A 102 13.03 -7.72 15.42
C ARG A 102 12.15 -6.88 16.33
N ASN A 103 10.93 -6.58 15.89
CA ASN A 103 9.99 -5.73 16.64
C ASN A 103 8.54 -6.18 16.40
N PRO A 104 7.84 -6.67 17.44
CA PRO A 104 6.44 -7.07 17.31
C PRO A 104 5.48 -5.90 17.00
N ASN A 105 5.95 -4.67 17.17
CA ASN A 105 5.22 -3.45 16.81
C ASN A 105 5.86 -2.83 15.55
N PRO A 106 5.42 -3.24 14.36
CA PRO A 106 6.03 -2.80 13.12
C PRO A 106 5.83 -1.29 12.90
N TYR A 107 6.79 -0.71 12.21
CA TYR A 107 6.72 0.69 11.77
C TYR A 107 5.77 0.91 10.59
N ASP A 108 5.33 -0.15 9.93
CA ASP A 108 4.43 -0.12 8.78
C ASP A 108 3.21 -1.02 9.01
N GLY A 109 2.03 -0.49 8.83
CA GLY A 109 0.75 -1.20 8.97
C GLY A 109 0.20 -1.74 7.65
N GLU A 110 0.80 -1.40 6.51
CA GLU A 110 0.27 -1.75 5.19
C GLU A 110 0.11 -3.26 4.98
N PRO A 111 1.10 -4.10 5.25
CA PRO A 111 0.96 -5.55 5.08
C PRO A 111 -0.17 -6.16 5.93
N TYR A 112 -0.40 -5.62 7.12
CA TYR A 112 -1.51 -6.07 7.98
C TYR A 112 -2.88 -5.66 7.42
N TYR A 113 -3.00 -4.44 6.91
CA TYR A 113 -4.23 -3.98 6.27
C TYR A 113 -4.56 -4.83 5.03
N ASN A 114 -3.57 -5.07 4.18
CA ASN A 114 -3.71 -5.86 2.96
C ASN A 114 -4.04 -7.33 3.27
N LEU A 115 -3.42 -7.90 4.31
CA LEU A 115 -3.77 -9.22 4.82
C LEU A 115 -5.23 -9.27 5.28
N GLY A 116 -5.67 -8.29 6.07
CA GLY A 116 -7.05 -8.19 6.52
C GLY A 116 -8.04 -8.13 5.34
N TRP A 117 -7.70 -7.40 4.30
CA TRP A 117 -8.52 -7.35 3.09
C TRP A 117 -8.57 -8.70 2.37
N SER A 118 -7.43 -9.35 2.18
CA SER A 118 -7.36 -10.68 1.57
C SER A 118 -8.20 -11.71 2.34
N LEU A 119 -8.05 -11.77 3.66
CA LEU A 119 -8.80 -12.66 4.55
C LEU A 119 -10.32 -12.40 4.53
N LYS A 120 -10.71 -11.11 4.52
CA LYS A 120 -12.12 -10.72 4.41
C LYS A 120 -12.74 -11.24 3.11
N MET A 121 -12.03 -11.13 1.98
CA MET A 121 -12.52 -11.63 0.68
C MET A 121 -12.64 -13.15 0.65
N GLN A 122 -11.91 -13.87 1.49
CA GLN A 122 -12.00 -15.31 1.68
C GLN A 122 -13.09 -15.72 2.71
N GLY A 123 -13.75 -14.76 3.36
CA GLY A 123 -14.72 -15.02 4.43
C GLY A 123 -14.11 -15.38 5.78
N LYS A 124 -12.79 -15.25 5.96
CA LYS A 124 -12.05 -15.49 7.21
C LYS A 124 -12.16 -14.26 8.12
N TYR A 125 -13.38 -13.96 8.61
CA TYR A 125 -13.68 -12.68 9.26
C TYR A 125 -12.98 -12.46 10.59
N ASP A 126 -12.73 -13.49 11.39
CA ASP A 126 -12.06 -13.36 12.69
C ASP A 126 -10.58 -13.01 12.53
N GLU A 127 -9.94 -13.67 11.58
CA GLU A 127 -8.54 -13.39 11.23
C GLU A 127 -8.41 -12.02 10.57
N ALA A 128 -9.34 -11.67 9.67
CA ALA A 128 -9.38 -10.36 9.02
C ALA A 128 -9.55 -9.23 10.04
N TYR A 129 -10.42 -9.39 11.02
CA TYR A 129 -10.62 -8.45 12.13
C TYR A 129 -9.31 -8.21 12.88
N SER A 130 -8.63 -9.29 13.25
CA SER A 130 -7.35 -9.22 13.97
C SER A 130 -6.27 -8.51 13.17
N ALA A 131 -6.18 -8.77 11.86
CA ALA A 131 -5.22 -8.15 10.97
C ALA A 131 -5.51 -6.65 10.79
N TYR A 132 -6.75 -6.26 10.53
CA TYR A 132 -7.15 -4.86 10.44
C TYR A 132 -6.90 -4.11 11.77
N TYR A 133 -7.27 -4.72 12.89
CA TYR A 133 -7.03 -4.11 14.19
C TYR A 133 -5.53 -3.90 14.45
N LYS A 134 -4.68 -4.84 14.04
CA LYS A 134 -3.22 -4.66 14.14
C LYS A 134 -2.72 -3.51 13.26
N ALA A 135 -3.29 -3.31 12.08
CA ALA A 135 -2.95 -2.19 11.21
C ALA A 135 -3.22 -0.83 11.87
N THR A 136 -4.24 -0.72 12.74
CA THR A 136 -4.58 0.55 13.45
C THR A 136 -3.48 1.05 14.39
N TRP A 137 -2.52 0.20 14.75
CA TRP A 137 -1.40 0.60 15.62
C TRP A 137 -0.41 1.51 14.90
N ASN A 138 -0.42 1.50 13.58
CA ASN A 138 0.33 2.45 12.77
C ASN A 138 -0.53 3.66 12.41
N ALA A 139 0.00 4.87 12.62
CA ALA A 139 -0.76 6.11 12.41
C ALA A 139 -1.22 6.29 10.95
N ALA A 140 -0.40 5.86 9.97
CA ALA A 140 -0.72 5.99 8.55
C ALA A 140 -1.83 5.03 8.08
N TRP A 141 -2.09 3.94 8.83
CA TRP A 141 -3.08 2.91 8.48
C TRP A 141 -4.22 2.82 9.49
N ARG A 142 -4.26 3.75 10.45
CA ARG A 142 -5.23 3.71 11.54
C ARG A 142 -6.67 3.89 11.07
N ASP A 143 -6.92 4.86 10.24
CA ASP A 143 -8.24 5.15 9.65
C ASP A 143 -8.72 3.99 8.78
N ALA A 144 -7.88 3.52 7.85
CA ALA A 144 -8.19 2.39 7.00
C ALA A 144 -8.41 1.09 7.81
N GLY A 145 -7.59 0.86 8.84
CA GLY A 145 -7.73 -0.28 9.74
C GLY A 145 -9.06 -0.27 10.50
N TYR A 146 -9.43 0.84 11.13
CA TYR A 146 -10.72 0.96 11.82
C TYR A 146 -11.90 0.83 10.85
N PHE A 147 -11.79 1.37 9.66
CA PHE A 147 -12.83 1.18 8.64
C PHE A 147 -12.95 -0.29 8.23
N GLY A 148 -11.83 -1.02 8.09
CA GLY A 148 -11.82 -2.46 7.85
C GLY A 148 -12.50 -3.26 8.96
N VAL A 149 -12.21 -2.92 10.23
CA VAL A 149 -12.85 -3.50 11.42
C VAL A 149 -14.37 -3.26 11.41
N ALA A 150 -14.80 -2.01 11.18
CA ALA A 150 -16.21 -1.63 11.12
C ALA A 150 -16.98 -2.41 10.03
N GLN A 151 -16.34 -2.70 8.91
CA GLN A 151 -16.95 -3.54 7.86
C GLN A 151 -17.20 -4.99 8.36
N ILE A 152 -16.29 -5.55 9.14
CA ILE A 152 -16.47 -6.87 9.72
C ILE A 152 -17.60 -6.86 10.77
N ASP A 153 -17.64 -5.84 11.63
CA ASP A 153 -18.73 -5.69 12.61
C ASP A 153 -20.09 -5.57 11.93
N SER A 154 -20.16 -4.85 10.82
CA SER A 154 -21.37 -4.74 10.00
C SER A 154 -21.80 -6.10 9.43
N ILE A 155 -20.85 -6.93 8.98
CA ILE A 155 -21.13 -8.28 8.50
C ILE A 155 -21.67 -9.15 9.64
N ARG A 156 -21.17 -8.98 10.87
CA ARG A 156 -21.63 -9.65 12.09
C ARG A 156 -22.94 -9.08 12.63
N LYS A 157 -23.44 -8.00 12.04
CA LYS A 157 -24.63 -7.24 12.46
C LYS A 157 -24.49 -6.60 13.84
N ASP A 158 -23.26 -6.37 14.29
CA ASP A 158 -22.96 -5.56 15.48
C ASP A 158 -22.87 -4.09 15.07
N TRP A 159 -24.04 -3.47 14.96
CA TRP A 159 -24.15 -2.09 14.47
C TRP A 159 -23.55 -1.06 15.43
N ASN A 160 -23.57 -1.35 16.74
CA ASN A 160 -22.99 -0.45 17.74
C ASN A 160 -21.46 -0.42 17.63
N ALA A 161 -20.82 -1.59 17.57
CA ALA A 161 -19.39 -1.67 17.37
C ALA A 161 -18.96 -1.09 16.00
N ALA A 162 -19.73 -1.37 14.94
CA ALA A 162 -19.47 -0.82 13.62
C ALA A 162 -19.49 0.71 13.64
N LEU A 163 -20.46 1.34 14.30
CA LEU A 163 -20.56 2.80 14.38
C LEU A 163 -19.39 3.38 15.18
N GLU A 164 -19.03 2.79 16.32
CA GLU A 164 -17.89 3.20 17.12
C GLU A 164 -16.58 3.18 16.32
N HIS A 165 -16.33 2.11 15.56
CA HIS A 165 -15.12 2.00 14.76
C HIS A 165 -15.11 2.95 13.55
N VAL A 166 -16.27 3.26 12.95
CA VAL A 166 -16.38 4.31 11.92
C VAL A 166 -16.04 5.68 12.50
N ASP A 167 -16.55 5.99 13.70
CA ASP A 167 -16.24 7.26 14.37
C ASP A 167 -14.74 7.39 14.64
N LEU A 168 -14.08 6.31 15.09
CA LEU A 168 -12.63 6.28 15.27
C LEU A 168 -11.88 6.51 13.94
N ALA A 169 -12.32 5.91 12.85
CA ALA A 169 -11.73 6.13 11.53
C ALA A 169 -11.87 7.59 11.09
N LEU A 170 -13.05 8.21 11.26
CA LEU A 170 -13.30 9.61 10.91
C LEU A 170 -12.46 10.58 11.73
N ILE A 171 -12.31 10.35 13.05
CA ILE A 171 -11.44 11.15 13.90
C ILE A 171 -9.99 11.12 13.37
N CYS A 172 -9.49 9.96 12.99
CA CYS A 172 -8.14 9.85 12.43
C CYS A 172 -7.99 10.67 11.14
N LEU A 173 -8.96 10.60 10.22
CA LEU A 173 -8.95 11.35 8.96
C LEU A 173 -8.95 12.87 9.18
N LEU A 174 -9.75 13.36 10.14
CA LEU A 174 -9.84 14.80 10.44
C LEU A 174 -8.52 15.38 10.99
N TYR A 175 -7.77 14.59 11.75
CA TYR A 175 -6.50 15.03 12.33
C TYR A 175 -5.30 14.84 11.38
N THR A 176 -5.42 14.01 10.34
CA THR A 176 -4.34 13.76 9.38
C THR A 176 -4.47 14.57 8.08
N SER A 177 -5.62 15.21 7.86
CA SER A 177 -5.80 16.10 6.71
C SER A 177 -4.97 17.37 6.91
N PRO A 178 -4.05 17.71 6.00
CA PRO A 178 -3.36 18.99 6.04
C PRO A 178 -4.38 20.12 5.90
N SER A 179 -4.38 21.03 6.85
CA SER A 179 -5.17 22.26 6.87
C SER A 179 -4.72 23.25 5.78
#